data_9fa547d5410d00ac235a63b8e12606d8
#
_entry.id   9fa547d5410d00ac235a63b8e12606d8
#
_cell.length_a   1.000
_cell.length_b   1.000
_cell.length_c   1.000
_cell.angle_alpha   90.00
_cell.angle_beta   90.00
_cell.angle_gamma   90.00
#
_symmetry.space_group_name_H-M   'P 1'
#
loop_
_entity.id
_entity.type
_entity.pdbx_description
1 polymer ?
#
loop_
_entity_poly.entity_id
_entity_poly.type
_entity_poly.pdbx_seq_one_letter_code
_entity_poly.pdbx_strand_id
1 'polypeptide(L)'
;MSRIENFFRDKAVLITGASSGIGEELAWQLSQAGAKLTLASRRTELMEALVQRIAATRAAKPLAVACDVTRDGDLERAVAEAVRQWGKLDVAIANAGFGVVGPLKKLSLEDYRRQIETNVFGVLRTIYAALAEIEKTQGNIAIMGSISGWGAAPGTSPYAMSKFALRALANSITPELRRSGVKVTLISPGFVASNIRRIDNRGKFHAGAKDPIPSWLVMSTDKAVRQMLRAVARGKREAIITGHGKLVVLLERFAPWIVREAGKRMAAAKAGS
;
A
#
# COMPACT_ATOMS: atom_id res chain seq x y z
N MET A 1 4.49 25.87 -7.06
CA MET A 1 3.73 24.63 -6.71
C MET A 1 4.58 23.40 -6.99
N SER A 2 4.56 22.41 -6.09
CA SER A 2 5.25 21.15 -6.34
C SER A 2 4.50 20.32 -7.39
N ARG A 3 5.19 19.38 -8.07
CA ARG A 3 4.54 18.47 -9.03
C ARG A 3 3.40 17.65 -8.40
N ILE A 4 3.49 17.36 -7.10
CA ILE A 4 2.45 16.66 -6.36
C ILE A 4 1.20 17.55 -6.28
N GLU A 5 1.34 18.80 -5.84
CA GLU A 5 0.23 19.77 -5.76
C GLU A 5 -0.43 19.98 -7.12
N ASN A 6 0.35 20.19 -8.18
CA ASN A 6 -0.19 20.40 -9.53
C ASN A 6 -1.01 19.21 -10.04
N PHE A 7 -0.62 17.98 -9.65
CA PHE A 7 -1.34 16.78 -10.10
C PHE A 7 -2.55 16.46 -9.23
N PHE A 8 -2.44 16.57 -7.89
CA PHE A 8 -3.48 16.10 -6.97
C PHE A 8 -4.51 17.16 -6.58
N ARG A 9 -4.28 18.44 -6.85
CA ARG A 9 -5.26 19.51 -6.59
C ARG A 9 -6.59 19.17 -7.24
N ASP A 10 -7.67 19.26 -6.46
CA ASP A 10 -9.06 18.98 -6.84
C ASP A 10 -9.34 17.56 -7.35
N LYS A 11 -8.37 16.65 -7.22
CA LYS A 11 -8.59 15.25 -7.53
C LYS A 11 -9.26 14.53 -6.38
N ALA A 12 -10.28 13.73 -6.70
CA ALA A 12 -10.93 12.82 -5.78
C ALA A 12 -10.10 11.53 -5.64
N VAL A 13 -9.66 11.23 -4.42
CA VAL A 13 -8.74 10.13 -4.11
C VAL A 13 -9.33 9.23 -3.04
N LEU A 14 -9.49 7.94 -3.34
CA LEU A 14 -9.82 6.89 -2.37
C LEU A 14 -8.52 6.24 -1.85
N ILE A 15 -8.41 6.10 -0.53
CA ILE A 15 -7.28 5.44 0.13
C ILE A 15 -7.80 4.32 1.02
N THR A 16 -7.47 3.05 0.71
CA THR A 16 -7.77 1.94 1.62
C THR A 16 -6.66 1.77 2.67
N GLY A 17 -7.03 1.36 3.88
CA GLY A 17 -6.09 1.25 5.00
C GLY A 17 -5.54 2.60 5.47
N ALA A 18 -6.36 3.67 5.39
CA ALA A 18 -5.97 5.04 5.66
C ALA A 18 -5.72 5.38 7.15
N SER A 19 -6.07 4.49 8.08
CA SER A 19 -6.10 4.78 9.52
C SER A 19 -4.74 4.79 10.21
N SER A 20 -3.64 4.42 9.56
CA SER A 20 -2.30 4.44 10.18
C SER A 20 -1.17 4.29 9.17
N GLY A 21 0.05 4.64 9.60
CA GLY A 21 1.30 4.41 8.87
C GLY A 21 1.33 5.06 7.50
N ILE A 22 1.63 4.29 6.45
CA ILE A 22 1.71 4.82 5.08
C ILE A 22 0.38 5.41 4.62
N GLY A 23 -0.75 4.74 4.93
CA GLY A 23 -2.09 5.22 4.53
C GLY A 23 -2.47 6.54 5.19
N GLU A 24 -2.17 6.72 6.46
CA GLU A 24 -2.36 7.97 7.20
C GLU A 24 -1.51 9.10 6.62
N GLU A 25 -0.24 8.83 6.35
CA GLU A 25 0.67 9.82 5.79
C GLU A 25 0.30 10.18 4.32
N LEU A 26 -0.19 9.19 3.53
CA LEU A 26 -0.75 9.47 2.21
C LEU A 26 -1.92 10.45 2.31
N ALA A 27 -2.85 10.21 3.24
CA ALA A 27 -3.99 11.10 3.46
C ALA A 27 -3.54 12.50 3.87
N TRP A 28 -2.56 12.59 4.78
CA TRP A 28 -2.00 13.87 5.22
C TRP A 28 -1.38 14.66 4.06
N GLN A 29 -0.44 14.07 3.32
CA GLN A 29 0.24 14.79 2.22
C GLN A 29 -0.68 15.13 1.05
N LEU A 30 -1.64 14.25 0.75
CA LEU A 30 -2.63 14.51 -0.30
C LEU A 30 -3.60 15.63 0.09
N SER A 31 -4.00 15.72 1.35
CA SER A 31 -4.82 16.85 1.83
C SER A 31 -4.08 18.18 1.69
N GLN A 32 -2.78 18.22 2.02
CA GLN A 32 -1.95 19.41 1.85
C GLN A 32 -1.71 19.75 0.36
N ALA A 33 -1.81 18.76 -0.53
CA ALA A 33 -1.76 18.96 -1.98
C ALA A 33 -3.10 19.41 -2.59
N GLY A 34 -4.14 19.60 -1.78
CA GLY A 34 -5.47 20.05 -2.23
C GLY A 34 -6.35 18.94 -2.81
N ALA A 35 -6.06 17.67 -2.53
CA ALA A 35 -6.92 16.56 -2.95
C ALA A 35 -8.19 16.45 -2.09
N LYS A 36 -9.27 15.96 -2.70
CA LYS A 36 -10.53 15.58 -2.05
C LYS A 36 -10.45 14.11 -1.65
N LEU A 37 -10.49 13.81 -0.35
CA LEU A 37 -10.12 12.49 0.15
C LEU A 37 -11.31 11.68 0.63
N THR A 38 -11.34 10.40 0.25
CA THR A 38 -12.16 9.36 0.89
C THR A 38 -11.22 8.37 1.56
N LEU A 39 -11.32 8.28 2.89
CA LEU A 39 -10.50 7.44 3.74
C LEU A 39 -11.28 6.19 4.11
N ALA A 40 -10.80 5.01 3.70
CA ALA A 40 -11.46 3.74 3.92
C ALA A 40 -10.65 2.85 4.86
N SER A 41 -11.21 2.45 6.01
CA SER A 41 -10.56 1.54 6.97
C SER A 41 -11.60 0.98 7.95
N ARG A 42 -11.23 -0.12 8.63
CA ARG A 42 -12.03 -0.72 9.72
C ARG A 42 -11.99 0.10 11.02
N ARG A 43 -10.91 0.85 11.26
CA ARG A 43 -10.67 1.61 12.49
C ARG A 43 -11.18 3.02 12.32
N THR A 44 -12.47 3.20 12.58
CA THR A 44 -13.20 4.46 12.40
C THR A 44 -12.69 5.56 13.31
N GLU A 45 -12.39 5.26 14.57
CA GLU A 45 -11.91 6.24 15.55
C GLU A 45 -10.58 6.89 15.12
N LEU A 46 -9.66 6.08 14.56
CA LEU A 46 -8.39 6.61 14.06
C LEU A 46 -8.56 7.44 12.79
N MET A 47 -9.53 7.08 11.93
CA MET A 47 -9.86 7.90 10.77
C MET A 47 -10.50 9.22 11.16
N GLU A 48 -11.41 9.21 12.13
CA GLU A 48 -12.04 10.43 12.64
C GLU A 48 -11.02 11.40 13.25
N ALA A 49 -10.07 10.88 14.04
CA ALA A 49 -8.97 11.70 14.57
C ALA A 49 -8.13 12.30 13.43
N LEU A 50 -7.84 11.53 12.37
CA LEU A 50 -7.14 12.03 11.19
C LEU A 50 -7.94 13.09 10.43
N VAL A 51 -9.26 12.87 10.26
CA VAL A 51 -10.17 13.83 9.64
C VAL A 51 -10.18 15.16 10.40
N GLN A 52 -10.26 15.13 11.74
CA GLN A 52 -10.22 16.34 12.56
C GLN A 52 -8.87 17.06 12.43
N ARG A 53 -7.76 16.31 12.43
CA ARG A 53 -6.43 16.87 12.23
C ARG A 53 -6.28 17.56 10.87
N ILE A 54 -6.82 16.98 9.80
CA ILE A 54 -6.79 17.57 8.46
C ILE A 54 -7.73 18.78 8.41
N ALA A 55 -8.94 18.67 8.94
CA ALA A 55 -9.93 19.75 8.95
C ALA A 55 -9.48 21.00 9.74
N ALA A 56 -8.55 20.85 10.70
CA ALA A 56 -7.92 21.97 11.40
C ALA A 56 -6.96 22.77 10.50
N THR A 57 -6.66 22.27 9.30
CA THR A 57 -5.89 23.00 8.28
C THR A 57 -6.83 23.69 7.29
N ARG A 58 -6.26 24.33 6.25
CA ARG A 58 -7.05 24.90 5.14
C ARG A 58 -7.48 23.84 4.09
N ALA A 59 -7.18 22.57 4.32
CA ALA A 59 -7.53 21.49 3.39
C ALA A 59 -9.02 21.13 3.46
N ALA A 60 -9.56 20.58 2.39
CA ALA A 60 -10.92 20.05 2.38
C ALA A 60 -11.05 18.91 3.41
N LYS A 61 -12.13 18.94 4.20
CA LYS A 61 -12.43 17.90 5.19
C LYS A 61 -12.62 16.53 4.48
N PRO A 62 -11.82 15.51 4.82
CA PRO A 62 -11.96 14.18 4.22
C PRO A 62 -13.29 13.50 4.58
N LEU A 63 -13.77 12.64 3.70
CA LEU A 63 -14.82 11.68 3.98
C LEU A 63 -14.21 10.42 4.60
N ALA A 64 -14.65 10.02 5.78
CA ALA A 64 -14.27 8.76 6.41
C ALA A 64 -15.36 7.71 6.18
N VAL A 65 -14.98 6.52 5.71
CA VAL A 65 -15.89 5.40 5.43
C VAL A 65 -15.40 4.15 6.14
N ALA A 66 -16.24 3.56 6.99
CA ALA A 66 -15.98 2.25 7.59
C ALA A 66 -15.94 1.20 6.46
N CYS A 67 -14.81 0.53 6.29
CA CYS A 67 -14.61 -0.40 5.18
C CYS A 67 -13.62 -1.50 5.56
N ASP A 68 -14.03 -2.75 5.40
CA ASP A 68 -13.17 -3.92 5.43
C ASP A 68 -12.99 -4.45 4.00
N VAL A 69 -11.77 -4.36 3.47
CA VAL A 69 -11.45 -4.80 2.10
C VAL A 69 -11.66 -6.30 1.87
N THR A 70 -11.92 -7.07 2.93
CA THR A 70 -12.24 -8.50 2.87
C THR A 70 -13.74 -8.79 2.84
N ARG A 71 -14.58 -7.76 2.97
CA ARG A 71 -16.05 -7.87 2.94
C ARG A 71 -16.59 -7.38 1.62
N ASP A 72 -17.46 -8.17 1.02
CA ASP A 72 -18.15 -7.80 -0.21
C ASP A 72 -19.12 -6.63 0.06
N GLY A 73 -19.24 -5.71 -0.88
CA GLY A 73 -20.07 -4.52 -0.79
C GLY A 73 -19.45 -3.32 -0.07
N ASP A 74 -18.43 -3.51 0.77
CA ASP A 74 -17.82 -2.42 1.53
C ASP A 74 -17.06 -1.42 0.64
N LEU A 75 -16.36 -1.92 -0.36
CA LEU A 75 -15.61 -1.07 -1.29
C LEU A 75 -16.52 -0.39 -2.31
N GLU A 76 -17.55 -1.08 -2.80
CA GLU A 76 -18.58 -0.50 -3.65
C GLU A 76 -19.28 0.66 -2.95
N ARG A 77 -19.64 0.48 -1.68
CA ARG A 77 -20.19 1.56 -0.83
C ARG A 77 -19.20 2.71 -0.69
N ALA A 78 -17.93 2.45 -0.39
CA ALA A 78 -16.92 3.48 -0.23
C ALA A 78 -16.72 4.30 -1.52
N VAL A 79 -16.73 3.65 -2.68
CA VAL A 79 -16.66 4.32 -3.99
C VAL A 79 -17.92 5.14 -4.26
N ALA A 80 -19.11 4.57 -4.02
CA ALA A 80 -20.37 5.28 -4.21
C ALA A 80 -20.45 6.55 -3.33
N GLU A 81 -20.02 6.47 -2.07
CA GLU A 81 -19.95 7.63 -1.18
C GLU A 81 -18.91 8.66 -1.66
N ALA A 82 -17.74 8.21 -2.17
CA ALA A 82 -16.75 9.10 -2.76
C ALA A 82 -17.32 9.87 -3.94
N VAL A 83 -18.01 9.19 -4.86
CA VAL A 83 -18.62 9.80 -6.05
C VAL A 83 -19.76 10.75 -5.65
N ARG A 84 -20.61 10.34 -4.69
CA ARG A 84 -21.67 11.21 -4.15
C ARG A 84 -21.12 12.50 -3.57
N GLN A 85 -20.02 12.42 -2.83
CA GLN A 85 -19.40 13.56 -2.13
C GLN A 85 -18.61 14.47 -3.07
N TRP A 86 -17.87 13.88 -4.01
CA TRP A 86 -16.87 14.61 -4.82
C TRP A 86 -17.24 14.72 -6.30
N GLY A 87 -18.33 14.07 -6.74
CA GLY A 87 -18.80 14.05 -8.12
C GLY A 87 -17.99 13.15 -9.07
N LYS A 88 -16.88 12.57 -8.61
CA LYS A 88 -15.97 11.77 -9.42
C LYS A 88 -15.02 10.94 -8.54
N LEU A 89 -14.26 10.03 -9.17
CA LEU A 89 -13.09 9.38 -8.57
C LEU A 89 -11.93 9.42 -9.57
N ASP A 90 -10.86 10.12 -9.23
CA ASP A 90 -9.67 10.26 -10.09
C ASP A 90 -8.55 9.28 -9.75
N VAL A 91 -8.41 8.89 -8.47
CA VAL A 91 -7.31 8.03 -8.02
C VAL A 91 -7.82 7.04 -6.97
N ALA A 92 -7.50 5.76 -7.16
CA ALA A 92 -7.69 4.72 -6.14
C ALA A 92 -6.33 4.20 -5.65
N ILE A 93 -6.06 4.31 -4.34
CA ILE A 93 -4.83 3.81 -3.71
C ILE A 93 -5.19 2.57 -2.89
N ALA A 94 -4.93 1.40 -3.46
CA ALA A 94 -5.10 0.10 -2.81
C ALA A 94 -3.92 -0.15 -1.87
N ASN A 95 -3.99 0.44 -0.66
CA ASN A 95 -2.93 0.41 0.34
C ASN A 95 -3.21 -0.54 1.51
N ALA A 96 -4.45 -0.90 1.78
CA ALA A 96 -4.80 -1.81 2.87
C ALA A 96 -4.00 -3.12 2.80
N GLY A 97 -3.41 -3.52 3.93
CA GLY A 97 -2.63 -4.74 4.00
C GLY A 97 -1.89 -4.90 5.34
N PHE A 98 -1.45 -6.11 5.60
CA PHE A 98 -0.62 -6.46 6.75
C PHE A 98 0.40 -7.53 6.36
N GLY A 99 1.25 -7.95 7.29
CA GLY A 99 2.27 -8.96 7.04
C GLY A 99 2.13 -10.16 7.97
N VAL A 100 2.00 -11.36 7.40
CA VAL A 100 2.14 -12.63 8.12
C VAL A 100 3.57 -13.12 7.93
N VAL A 101 4.27 -13.34 9.02
CA VAL A 101 5.67 -13.78 9.05
C VAL A 101 5.87 -14.91 10.05
N GLY A 102 6.76 -15.82 9.75
CA GLY A 102 7.10 -16.95 10.59
C GLY A 102 7.75 -18.09 9.79
N PRO A 103 8.47 -19.00 10.46
CA PRO A 103 8.96 -20.24 9.84
C PRO A 103 7.78 -21.08 9.34
N LEU A 104 7.93 -21.75 8.18
CA LEU A 104 6.89 -22.60 7.59
C LEU A 104 6.23 -23.56 8.59
N LYS A 105 7.04 -24.19 9.43
CA LYS A 105 6.57 -25.16 10.46
C LYS A 105 5.65 -24.55 11.53
N LYS A 106 5.66 -23.21 11.69
CA LYS A 106 4.84 -22.47 12.67
C LYS A 106 3.64 -21.75 12.04
N LEU A 107 3.49 -21.82 10.74
CA LEU A 107 2.41 -21.19 10.00
C LEU A 107 1.36 -22.22 9.59
N SER A 108 0.09 -21.84 9.67
CA SER A 108 -1.04 -22.63 9.21
C SER A 108 -1.48 -22.19 7.80
N LEU A 109 -2.25 -23.03 7.10
CA LEU A 109 -2.89 -22.64 5.84
C LEU A 109 -3.81 -21.43 6.00
N GLU A 110 -4.42 -21.27 7.19
CA GLU A 110 -5.27 -20.14 7.49
C GLU A 110 -4.49 -18.82 7.55
N ASP A 111 -3.22 -18.84 7.99
CA ASP A 111 -2.33 -17.68 7.94
C ASP A 111 -2.08 -17.22 6.49
N TYR A 112 -1.91 -18.18 5.55
CA TYR A 112 -1.78 -17.89 4.12
C TYR A 112 -3.10 -17.36 3.54
N ARG A 113 -4.23 -17.97 3.86
CA ARG A 113 -5.55 -17.51 3.37
C ARG A 113 -5.83 -16.09 3.79
N ARG A 114 -5.65 -15.74 5.08
CA ARG A 114 -5.85 -14.37 5.57
C ARG A 114 -4.93 -13.36 4.91
N GLN A 115 -3.66 -13.76 4.70
CA GLN A 115 -2.68 -12.90 4.03
C GLN A 115 -3.10 -12.60 2.59
N ILE A 116 -3.50 -13.63 1.84
CA ILE A 116 -3.93 -13.51 0.45
C ILE A 116 -5.27 -12.78 0.37
N GLU A 117 -6.22 -13.09 1.25
CA GLU A 117 -7.54 -12.45 1.29
C GLU A 117 -7.42 -10.93 1.42
N THR A 118 -6.62 -10.47 2.39
CA THR A 118 -6.46 -9.02 2.59
C THR A 118 -5.59 -8.38 1.51
N ASN A 119 -4.39 -8.93 1.27
CA ASN A 119 -3.38 -8.25 0.46
C ASN A 119 -3.57 -8.42 -1.05
N VAL A 120 -4.26 -9.47 -1.50
CA VAL A 120 -4.49 -9.74 -2.92
C VAL A 120 -5.95 -9.51 -3.29
N PHE A 121 -6.88 -10.23 -2.67
CA PHE A 121 -8.31 -10.05 -2.99
C PHE A 121 -8.83 -8.68 -2.53
N GLY A 122 -8.38 -8.14 -1.41
CA GLY A 122 -8.72 -6.77 -1.00
C GLY A 122 -8.25 -5.72 -2.01
N VAL A 123 -7.09 -5.91 -2.64
CA VAL A 123 -6.62 -5.04 -3.74
C VAL A 123 -7.47 -5.23 -4.99
N LEU A 124 -7.79 -6.47 -5.36
CA LEU A 124 -8.67 -6.77 -6.51
C LEU A 124 -10.06 -6.14 -6.31
N ARG A 125 -10.69 -6.32 -5.15
CA ARG A 125 -11.98 -5.68 -4.84
C ARG A 125 -11.88 -4.15 -4.94
N THR A 126 -10.78 -3.56 -4.45
CA THR A 126 -10.56 -2.10 -4.58
C THR A 126 -10.51 -1.67 -6.05
N ILE A 127 -9.83 -2.44 -6.90
CA ILE A 127 -9.74 -2.17 -8.34
C ILE A 127 -11.12 -2.32 -8.98
N TYR A 128 -11.82 -3.43 -8.77
CA TYR A 128 -13.14 -3.67 -9.38
C TYR A 128 -14.16 -2.63 -8.97
N ALA A 129 -14.24 -2.27 -7.70
CA ALA A 129 -15.16 -1.25 -7.23
C ALA A 129 -14.88 0.14 -7.83
N ALA A 130 -13.59 0.48 -8.01
CA ALA A 130 -13.19 1.81 -8.48
C ALA A 130 -13.11 1.94 -10.01
N LEU A 131 -12.97 0.84 -10.76
CA LEU A 131 -12.53 0.84 -12.15
C LEU A 131 -13.43 1.68 -13.05
N ALA A 132 -14.74 1.50 -12.98
CA ALA A 132 -15.69 2.23 -13.84
C ALA A 132 -15.61 3.76 -13.63
N GLU A 133 -15.41 4.22 -12.41
CA GLU A 133 -15.30 5.66 -12.11
C GLU A 133 -13.92 6.21 -12.52
N ILE A 134 -12.87 5.41 -12.34
CA ILE A 134 -11.49 5.76 -12.76
C ILE A 134 -11.38 5.82 -14.29
N GLU A 135 -12.09 4.98 -15.03
CA GLU A 135 -12.13 5.03 -16.50
C GLU A 135 -12.77 6.33 -17.01
N LYS A 136 -13.87 6.78 -16.40
CA LYS A 136 -14.52 8.06 -16.75
C LYS A 136 -13.57 9.26 -16.63
N THR A 137 -12.64 9.21 -15.68
CA THR A 137 -11.67 10.30 -15.43
C THR A 137 -10.32 10.08 -16.09
N GLN A 138 -10.10 8.93 -16.77
CA GLN A 138 -8.80 8.48 -17.26
C GLN A 138 -7.72 8.55 -16.17
N GLY A 139 -8.11 8.11 -14.99
CA GLY A 139 -7.41 8.33 -13.73
C GLY A 139 -6.28 7.34 -13.45
N ASN A 140 -5.98 7.15 -12.16
CA ASN A 140 -4.86 6.32 -11.71
C ASN A 140 -5.30 5.29 -10.68
N ILE A 141 -4.77 4.08 -10.80
CA ILE A 141 -4.81 3.03 -9.78
C ILE A 141 -3.40 2.85 -9.22
N ALA A 142 -3.21 3.06 -7.92
CA ALA A 142 -1.96 2.82 -7.23
C ALA A 142 -2.08 1.55 -6.37
N ILE A 143 -1.19 0.58 -6.59
CA ILE A 143 -1.16 -0.70 -5.89
C ILE A 143 0.03 -0.72 -4.93
N MET A 144 -0.22 -0.92 -3.63
CA MET A 144 0.83 -1.00 -2.62
C MET A 144 1.48 -2.39 -2.61
N GLY A 145 2.54 -2.52 -3.39
CA GLY A 145 3.44 -3.67 -3.40
C GLY A 145 4.43 -3.70 -2.24
N SER A 146 5.61 -4.23 -2.50
CA SER A 146 6.80 -4.26 -1.61
C SER A 146 8.01 -4.74 -2.39
N ILE A 147 9.23 -4.48 -1.90
CA ILE A 147 10.43 -5.20 -2.36
C ILE A 147 10.31 -6.71 -2.15
N SER A 148 9.46 -7.17 -1.22
CA SER A 148 9.13 -8.60 -1.05
C SER A 148 8.33 -9.19 -2.22
N GLY A 149 7.91 -8.41 -3.21
CA GLY A 149 7.39 -8.88 -4.49
C GLY A 149 8.48 -9.08 -5.56
N TRP A 150 9.76 -8.89 -5.19
CA TRP A 150 10.92 -9.10 -6.04
C TRP A 150 11.83 -10.19 -5.49
N GLY A 151 12.02 -10.24 -4.17
CA GLY A 151 12.78 -11.26 -3.48
C GLY A 151 12.11 -11.65 -2.17
N ALA A 152 12.21 -12.92 -1.79
CA ALA A 152 11.61 -13.45 -0.58
C ALA A 152 12.69 -13.80 0.44
N ALA A 153 12.52 -13.30 1.68
CA ALA A 153 13.40 -13.66 2.80
C ALA A 153 12.85 -14.87 3.56
N PRO A 154 13.71 -15.67 4.23
CA PRO A 154 13.28 -16.75 5.11
C PRO A 154 12.29 -16.26 6.18
N GLY A 155 11.19 -16.99 6.36
CA GLY A 155 10.13 -16.65 7.31
C GLY A 155 9.13 -15.60 6.81
N THR A 156 9.11 -15.26 5.52
CA THR A 156 8.18 -14.27 4.97
C THR A 156 7.25 -14.83 3.90
N SER A 157 7.14 -16.16 3.77
CA SER A 157 6.48 -16.79 2.63
C SER A 157 5.04 -16.31 2.37
N PRO A 158 4.11 -16.17 3.33
CA PRO A 158 2.76 -15.69 3.01
C PRO A 158 2.78 -14.24 2.49
N TYR A 159 3.56 -13.38 3.16
CA TYR A 159 3.69 -11.98 2.76
C TYR A 159 4.33 -11.84 1.38
N ALA A 160 5.45 -12.53 1.14
CA ALA A 160 6.12 -12.50 -0.15
C ALA A 160 5.20 -13.00 -1.26
N MET A 161 4.53 -14.14 -1.09
CA MET A 161 3.54 -14.65 -2.05
C MET A 161 2.50 -13.59 -2.41
N SER A 162 1.94 -12.90 -1.41
CA SER A 162 0.96 -11.84 -1.67
C SER A 162 1.55 -10.69 -2.49
N LYS A 163 2.79 -10.29 -2.23
CA LYS A 163 3.44 -9.16 -2.93
C LYS A 163 3.94 -9.53 -4.32
N PHE A 164 4.35 -10.77 -4.56
CA PHE A 164 4.60 -11.31 -5.90
C PHE A 164 3.30 -11.36 -6.74
N ALA A 165 2.19 -11.80 -6.14
CA ALA A 165 0.88 -11.80 -6.80
C ALA A 165 0.47 -10.38 -7.25
N LEU A 166 0.64 -9.36 -6.39
CA LEU A 166 0.34 -7.97 -6.76
C LEU A 166 1.23 -7.43 -7.88
N ARG A 167 2.49 -7.85 -7.92
CA ARG A 167 3.39 -7.47 -9.02
C ARG A 167 2.96 -8.12 -10.33
N ALA A 168 2.59 -9.41 -10.31
CA ALA A 168 2.05 -10.11 -11.47
C ALA A 168 0.76 -9.43 -11.95
N LEU A 169 -0.18 -9.15 -11.03
CA LEU A 169 -1.42 -8.43 -11.32
C LEU A 169 -1.15 -7.09 -11.99
N ALA A 170 -0.33 -6.22 -11.37
CA ALA A 170 -0.03 -4.89 -11.91
C ALA A 170 0.59 -4.96 -13.32
N ASN A 171 1.47 -5.93 -13.57
CA ASN A 171 2.09 -6.13 -14.89
C ASN A 171 1.07 -6.54 -15.96
N SER A 172 0.11 -7.39 -15.59
CA SER A 172 -0.96 -7.85 -16.48
C SER A 172 -1.95 -6.73 -16.81
N ILE A 173 -2.52 -6.10 -15.78
CA ILE A 173 -3.61 -5.13 -16.01
C ILE A 173 -3.13 -3.79 -16.58
N THR A 174 -1.85 -3.43 -16.42
CA THR A 174 -1.33 -2.16 -16.96
C THR A 174 -1.52 -2.02 -18.48
N PRO A 175 -1.17 -3.00 -19.34
CA PRO A 175 -1.43 -2.91 -20.77
C PRO A 175 -2.93 -3.00 -21.10
N GLU A 176 -3.71 -3.77 -20.34
CA GLU A 176 -5.15 -3.93 -20.54
C GLU A 176 -5.89 -2.59 -20.35
N LEU A 177 -5.62 -1.89 -19.24
CA LEU A 177 -6.27 -0.65 -18.87
C LEU A 177 -5.74 0.58 -19.62
N ARG A 178 -4.62 0.44 -20.33
CA ARG A 178 -4.05 1.54 -21.11
C ARG A 178 -4.98 2.06 -22.20
N ARG A 179 -5.83 1.18 -22.77
CA ARG A 179 -6.78 1.56 -23.83
C ARG A 179 -7.87 2.49 -23.33
N SER A 180 -8.29 2.34 -22.07
CA SER A 180 -9.25 3.25 -21.41
C SER A 180 -8.58 4.50 -20.78
N GLY A 181 -7.28 4.70 -21.00
CA GLY A 181 -6.53 5.85 -20.46
C GLY A 181 -6.13 5.72 -18.99
N VAL A 182 -6.51 4.62 -18.32
CA VAL A 182 -6.19 4.38 -16.91
C VAL A 182 -4.71 4.06 -16.74
N LYS A 183 -4.08 4.71 -15.76
CA LYS A 183 -2.69 4.46 -15.39
C LYS A 183 -2.63 3.57 -14.15
N VAL A 184 -1.79 2.55 -14.19
CA VAL A 184 -1.54 1.68 -13.04
C VAL A 184 -0.12 1.92 -12.55
N THR A 185 0.03 2.17 -11.24
CA THR A 185 1.34 2.35 -10.59
C THR A 185 1.52 1.31 -9.49
N LEU A 186 2.44 0.36 -9.68
CA LEU A 186 2.90 -0.51 -8.62
C LEU A 186 3.94 0.22 -7.77
N ILE A 187 3.67 0.39 -6.49
CA ILE A 187 4.57 1.02 -5.52
C ILE A 187 5.22 -0.08 -4.69
N SER A 188 6.55 -0.19 -4.73
CA SER A 188 7.33 -1.23 -4.03
C SER A 188 8.22 -0.59 -2.95
N PRO A 189 7.70 -0.34 -1.73
CA PRO A 189 8.52 0.14 -0.63
C PRO A 189 9.50 -0.94 -0.15
N GLY A 190 10.68 -0.49 0.31
CA GLY A 190 11.53 -1.28 1.20
C GLY A 190 11.14 -1.05 2.67
N PHE A 191 12.11 -0.86 3.56
CA PHE A 191 11.84 -0.59 4.97
C PHE A 191 11.43 0.86 5.16
N VAL A 192 10.16 1.08 5.46
CA VAL A 192 9.56 2.37 5.77
C VAL A 192 9.05 2.33 7.21
N ALA A 193 9.19 3.42 7.94
CA ALA A 193 8.64 3.57 9.29
C ALA A 193 7.11 3.44 9.23
N SER A 194 6.58 2.34 9.76
CA SER A 194 5.15 2.04 9.77
C SER A 194 4.81 1.03 10.84
N ASN A 195 3.55 0.92 11.18
CA ASN A 195 3.07 -0.02 12.20
C ASN A 195 3.00 -1.48 11.71
N ILE A 196 3.28 -1.77 10.44
CA ILE A 196 3.11 -3.12 9.85
C ILE A 196 3.90 -4.20 10.60
N ARG A 197 5.10 -3.88 11.09
CA ARG A 197 5.96 -4.81 11.84
C ARG A 197 5.61 -4.93 13.32
N ARG A 198 4.65 -4.13 13.80
CA ARG A 198 4.07 -4.19 15.15
C ARG A 198 2.68 -4.84 15.14
N ILE A 199 2.23 -5.31 13.98
CA ILE A 199 0.98 -6.04 13.81
C ILE A 199 1.33 -7.52 13.77
N ASP A 200 0.69 -8.33 14.63
CA ASP A 200 0.88 -9.78 14.64
C ASP A 200 0.18 -10.48 13.46
N ASN A 201 0.41 -11.78 13.33
CA ASN A 201 -0.17 -12.58 12.26
C ASN A 201 -1.70 -12.65 12.30
N ARG A 202 -2.33 -12.21 13.38
CA ARG A 202 -3.80 -12.11 13.53
C ARG A 202 -4.33 -10.72 13.23
N GLY A 203 -3.44 -9.77 12.87
CA GLY A 203 -3.80 -8.39 12.57
C GLY A 203 -3.94 -7.48 13.80
N LYS A 204 -3.53 -7.93 15.01
CA LYS A 204 -3.57 -7.15 16.25
C LYS A 204 -2.30 -6.31 16.38
N PHE A 205 -2.47 -5.02 16.69
CA PHE A 205 -1.37 -4.09 16.93
C PHE A 205 -0.80 -4.24 18.35
N HIS A 206 0.52 -4.25 18.48
CA HIS A 206 1.27 -4.35 19.73
C HIS A 206 2.17 -3.12 19.90
N ALA A 207 1.75 -2.16 20.72
CA ALA A 207 2.46 -0.89 20.92
C ALA A 207 3.91 -1.07 21.42
N GLY A 208 4.14 -2.08 22.30
CA GLY A 208 5.46 -2.39 22.86
C GLY A 208 6.38 -3.22 21.97
N ALA A 209 5.92 -3.70 20.81
CA ALA A 209 6.76 -4.51 19.92
C ALA A 209 7.90 -3.67 19.33
N LYS A 210 9.13 -4.15 19.48
CA LYS A 210 10.31 -3.53 18.88
C LYS A 210 10.34 -3.80 17.38
N ASP A 211 10.72 -2.80 16.58
CA ASP A 211 10.98 -3.00 15.17
C ASP A 211 12.28 -3.83 15.01
N PRO A 212 12.24 -4.97 14.33
CA PRO A 212 13.43 -5.81 14.15
C PRO A 212 14.44 -5.22 13.15
N ILE A 213 14.06 -4.16 12.43
CA ILE A 213 14.91 -3.53 11.42
C ILE A 213 15.72 -2.39 12.06
N PRO A 214 17.05 -2.35 11.86
CA PRO A 214 17.88 -1.26 12.33
C PRO A 214 17.38 0.09 11.82
N SER A 215 17.32 1.11 12.69
CA SER A 215 16.73 2.42 12.39
C SER A 215 17.39 3.12 11.18
N TRP A 216 18.69 2.92 10.95
CA TRP A 216 19.42 3.50 9.81
C TRP A 216 18.99 2.94 8.45
N LEU A 217 18.37 1.75 8.42
CA LEU A 217 17.78 1.18 7.19
C LEU A 217 16.33 1.64 6.95
N VAL A 218 15.68 2.21 7.96
CA VAL A 218 14.27 2.58 7.89
C VAL A 218 14.12 3.99 7.36
N MET A 219 13.48 4.14 6.20
CA MET A 219 13.14 5.45 5.65
C MET A 219 11.94 6.02 6.40
N SER A 220 11.97 7.32 6.72
CA SER A 220 10.81 7.98 7.33
C SER A 220 9.59 7.97 6.41
N THR A 221 8.39 7.88 6.99
CA THR A 221 7.14 7.73 6.25
C THR A 221 6.86 8.91 5.34
N ASP A 222 7.15 10.14 5.80
CA ASP A 222 6.98 11.36 5.01
C ASP A 222 7.81 11.37 3.71
N LYS A 223 9.10 10.98 3.81
CA LYS A 223 10.00 10.89 2.63
C LYS A 223 9.55 9.79 1.67
N ALA A 224 9.12 8.64 2.21
CA ALA A 224 8.65 7.53 1.41
C ALA A 224 7.37 7.91 0.64
N VAL A 225 6.37 8.44 1.34
CA VAL A 225 5.08 8.85 0.76
C VAL A 225 5.27 9.94 -0.30
N ARG A 226 6.13 10.91 -0.05
CA ARG A 226 6.46 11.94 -1.06
C ARG A 226 7.01 11.33 -2.36
N GLN A 227 7.84 10.28 -2.27
CA GLN A 227 8.32 9.56 -3.46
C GLN A 227 7.21 8.76 -4.14
N MET A 228 6.32 8.12 -3.35
CA MET A 228 5.16 7.38 -3.86
C MET A 228 4.23 8.29 -4.65
N LEU A 229 3.84 9.43 -4.07
CA LEU A 229 2.97 10.41 -4.72
C LEU A 229 3.59 11.01 -5.99
N ARG A 230 4.90 11.27 -6.00
CA ARG A 230 5.62 11.68 -7.21
C ARG A 230 5.58 10.61 -8.30
N ALA A 231 5.63 9.33 -7.93
CA ALA A 231 5.55 8.23 -8.90
C ALA A 231 4.15 8.14 -9.52
N VAL A 232 3.11 8.25 -8.72
CA VAL A 232 1.70 8.28 -9.18
C VAL A 232 1.47 9.49 -10.07
N ALA A 233 1.89 10.68 -9.64
CA ALA A 233 1.75 11.93 -10.43
C ALA A 233 2.51 11.90 -11.78
N ARG A 234 3.51 11.03 -11.91
CA ARG A 234 4.24 10.80 -13.16
C ARG A 234 3.65 9.67 -14.01
N GLY A 235 2.65 8.96 -13.50
CA GLY A 235 2.10 7.77 -14.17
C GLY A 235 3.14 6.66 -14.35
N LYS A 236 4.09 6.51 -13.41
CA LYS A 236 5.10 5.44 -13.48
C LYS A 236 4.42 4.09 -13.33
N ARG A 237 4.73 3.13 -14.21
CA ARG A 237 4.25 1.74 -14.07
C ARG A 237 4.70 1.09 -12.77
N GLU A 238 5.93 1.40 -12.35
CA GLU A 238 6.53 0.86 -11.13
C GLU A 238 7.45 1.87 -10.45
N ALA A 239 7.44 1.85 -9.11
CA ALA A 239 8.29 2.71 -8.29
C ALA A 239 8.84 1.95 -7.08
N ILE A 240 10.15 1.71 -7.07
CA ILE A 240 10.87 1.19 -5.90
C ILE A 240 11.32 2.39 -5.07
N ILE A 241 10.87 2.44 -3.81
CA ILE A 241 10.91 3.69 -3.03
C ILE A 241 12.22 3.87 -2.26
N THR A 242 12.80 2.85 -1.66
CA THR A 242 14.01 3.02 -0.82
C THR A 242 15.29 2.73 -1.59
N GLY A 243 16.43 3.34 -1.18
CA GLY A 243 17.74 3.10 -1.79
C GLY A 243 18.17 1.63 -1.68
N HIS A 244 18.09 1.05 -0.48
CA HIS A 244 18.36 -0.37 -0.26
C HIS A 244 17.40 -1.27 -1.05
N GLY A 245 16.12 -0.87 -1.18
CA GLY A 245 15.14 -1.61 -1.99
C GLY A 245 15.53 -1.65 -3.47
N LYS A 246 16.03 -0.55 -4.03
CA LYS A 246 16.56 -0.51 -5.40
C LYS A 246 17.75 -1.46 -5.57
N LEU A 247 18.64 -1.50 -4.59
CA LEU A 247 19.78 -2.41 -4.62
C LEU A 247 19.34 -3.87 -4.56
N VAL A 248 18.43 -4.24 -3.66
CA VAL A 248 17.87 -5.60 -3.56
C VAL A 248 17.22 -6.02 -4.88
N VAL A 249 16.39 -5.16 -5.47
CA VAL A 249 15.74 -5.44 -6.76
C VAL A 249 16.76 -5.59 -7.89
N LEU A 250 17.80 -4.77 -7.92
CA LEU A 250 18.88 -4.88 -8.88
C LEU A 250 19.62 -6.23 -8.75
N LEU A 251 19.96 -6.61 -7.52
CA LEU A 251 20.62 -7.88 -7.22
C LEU A 251 19.73 -9.07 -7.59
N GLU A 252 18.44 -9.05 -7.23
CA GLU A 252 17.50 -10.11 -7.61
C GLU A 252 17.37 -10.28 -9.13
N ARG A 253 17.50 -9.18 -9.87
CA ARG A 253 17.37 -9.19 -11.32
C ARG A 253 18.64 -9.69 -12.04
N PHE A 254 19.81 -9.32 -11.57
CA PHE A 254 21.09 -9.54 -12.29
C PHE A 254 22.06 -10.48 -11.59
N ALA A 255 21.91 -10.66 -10.27
CA ALA A 255 22.80 -11.49 -9.44
C ALA A 255 22.01 -12.23 -8.34
N PRO A 256 20.96 -13.02 -8.69
CA PRO A 256 20.05 -13.63 -7.70
C PRO A 256 20.78 -14.59 -6.74
N TRP A 257 21.90 -15.14 -7.13
CA TRP A 257 22.72 -16.00 -6.26
C TRP A 257 23.25 -15.26 -5.01
N ILE A 258 23.53 -13.95 -5.10
CA ILE A 258 23.98 -13.13 -3.96
C ILE A 258 22.85 -13.05 -2.93
N VAL A 259 21.62 -12.77 -3.38
CA VAL A 259 20.46 -12.66 -2.49
C VAL A 259 20.12 -14.02 -1.86
N ARG A 260 20.23 -15.11 -2.62
CA ARG A 260 20.03 -16.47 -2.11
C ARG A 260 21.07 -16.84 -1.05
N GLU A 261 22.34 -16.51 -1.25
CA GLU A 261 23.40 -16.78 -0.28
C GLU A 261 23.22 -15.95 1.00
N ALA A 262 22.87 -14.68 0.89
CA ALA A 262 22.50 -13.85 2.03
C ALA A 262 21.28 -14.44 2.78
N GLY A 263 20.27 -14.93 2.07
CA GLY A 263 19.12 -15.62 2.65
C GLY A 263 19.48 -16.88 3.44
N LYS A 264 20.40 -17.71 2.94
CA LYS A 264 20.88 -18.90 3.66
C LYS A 264 21.56 -18.52 4.98
N ARG A 265 22.45 -17.51 4.95
CA ARG A 265 23.13 -17.00 6.17
C ARG A 265 22.14 -16.46 7.19
N MET A 266 21.13 -15.72 6.76
CA MET A 266 20.05 -15.24 7.64
C MET A 266 19.23 -16.39 8.25
N ALA A 267 18.96 -17.44 7.47
CA ALA A 267 18.24 -18.62 7.99
C ALA A 267 19.07 -19.38 9.03
N ALA A 268 20.37 -19.57 8.79
CA ALA A 268 21.29 -20.22 9.73
C ALA A 268 21.41 -19.43 11.05
N ALA A 269 21.55 -18.11 10.99
CA ALA A 269 21.61 -17.27 12.18
C ALA A 269 20.35 -17.33 13.05
N LYS A 270 19.17 -17.49 12.44
CA LYS A 270 17.89 -17.64 13.17
C LYS A 270 17.64 -19.04 13.71
N ALA A 271 18.34 -20.05 13.24
CA ALA A 271 18.22 -21.42 13.73
C ALA A 271 19.10 -21.69 14.96
N GLY A 272 20.14 -20.87 15.18
CA GLY A 272 21.06 -20.95 16.33
C GLY A 272 20.72 -20.02 17.50
N SER A 273 19.62 -19.23 17.39
CA SER A 273 19.07 -18.38 18.44
C SER A 273 17.73 -18.94 18.92
#